data_33a8c49647f1ebbb476397aa19b9896e
#
_entry.id   33a8c49647f1ebbb476397aa19b9896e
#
_cell.length_a   1.000
_cell.length_b   1.000
_cell.length_c   1.000
_cell.angle_alpha   90.00
_cell.angle_beta   90.00
_cell.angle_gamma   90.00
#
_symmetry.space_group_name_H-M   'P 1'
#
loop_
_entity.id
_entity.type
_entity.pdbx_description
1 polymer ?
#
loop_
_entity_poly.entity_id
_entity_poly.type
_entity_poly.pdbx_seq_one_letter_code
_entity_poly.pdbx_strand_id
1 'polypeptide(L)'
;MTSLADESALLAQLRELADQGRYREVLDRLRGLPVEALEGRTAFALLAAEAHGRQGDHAEGRRWAELALVAARARGERPTELRALNYQGAIALRGGDVDEAEQRFGDALDLAREVRDHAAQARCLNNLGIIASLRGDAETALASYQLALAAYQQAGLVRGMAETHHNIGISWRERRDYMRALQAAEQAVRLATVAGDESLVGLAFTGRAEIHLLIGDDDLAAVELERAAGAYRRVNFAAGLPEVWRLQAAVARARSDLPGALRLLRQAAELATMQASAESLAAVERDLGAALQLAGDHSGAKAARQRALTLYQRLGAKKAAQDLAALIVESS
;
A
#
# COMPACT_ATOMS: atom_id res chain seq x y z
N MET A 1 18.41 34.52 10.30
CA MET A 1 19.02 33.17 10.55
C MET A 1 18.26 32.55 11.69
N THR A 2 17.41 31.56 11.42
CA THR A 2 16.75 30.77 12.46
C THR A 2 17.81 30.00 13.26
N SER A 3 17.69 29.95 14.59
CA SER A 3 18.66 29.25 15.43
C SER A 3 18.57 27.73 15.21
N LEU A 4 19.65 26.98 15.41
CA LEU A 4 19.66 25.51 15.35
C LEU A 4 18.60 24.89 16.25
N ALA A 5 18.27 25.53 17.36
CA ALA A 5 17.21 25.11 18.29
C ALA A 5 15.81 25.25 17.67
N ASP A 6 15.55 26.37 16.95
CA ASP A 6 14.27 26.61 16.27
C ASP A 6 14.05 25.61 15.13
N GLU A 7 15.12 25.19 14.45
CA GLU A 7 15.08 24.21 13.39
C GLU A 7 14.78 22.79 13.88
N SER A 8 15.39 22.39 14.99
CA SER A 8 15.14 21.10 15.60
C SER A 8 13.69 21.00 16.09
N ALA A 9 13.17 22.08 16.67
CA ALA A 9 11.78 22.16 17.13
C ALA A 9 10.80 22.08 15.92
N LEU A 10 11.10 22.80 14.83
CA LEU A 10 10.28 22.74 13.61
C LEU A 10 10.28 21.36 12.99
N LEU A 11 11.44 20.71 12.89
CA LEU A 11 11.54 19.34 12.36
C LEU A 11 10.74 18.34 13.21
N ALA A 12 10.77 18.48 14.53
CA ALA A 12 9.99 17.65 15.43
C ALA A 12 8.47 17.82 15.20
N GLN A 13 8.01 19.09 15.10
CA GLN A 13 6.60 19.37 14.78
C GLN A 13 6.16 18.83 13.41
N LEU A 14 7.00 18.94 12.40
CA LEU A 14 6.70 18.44 11.07
C LEU A 14 6.66 16.90 11.05
N ARG A 15 7.51 16.23 11.82
CA ARG A 15 7.46 14.78 11.99
C ARG A 15 6.18 14.33 12.68
N GLU A 16 5.76 15.02 13.73
CA GLU A 16 4.49 14.75 14.42
C GLU A 16 3.29 14.87 13.45
N LEU A 17 3.27 15.89 12.59
CA LEU A 17 2.25 16.02 11.55
C LEU A 17 2.29 14.86 10.53
N ALA A 18 3.49 14.44 10.14
CA ALA A 18 3.65 13.32 9.22
C ALA A 18 3.18 11.99 9.86
N ASP A 19 3.49 11.76 11.13
CA ASP A 19 3.04 10.59 11.91
C ASP A 19 1.50 10.55 12.04
N GLN A 20 0.85 11.73 12.08
CA GLN A 20 -0.61 11.89 12.04
C GLN A 20 -1.20 11.77 10.62
N GLY A 21 -0.38 11.56 9.57
CA GLY A 21 -0.81 11.48 8.18
C GLY A 21 -1.17 12.84 7.55
N ARG A 22 -0.87 13.97 8.23
CA ARG A 22 -1.20 15.34 7.81
C ARG A 22 -0.17 15.89 6.82
N TYR A 23 0.13 15.12 5.77
CA TYR A 23 1.20 15.43 4.82
C TYR A 23 1.00 16.74 4.06
N ARG A 24 -0.26 17.15 3.78
CA ARG A 24 -0.54 18.45 3.14
C ARG A 24 -0.03 19.61 4.00
N GLU A 25 -0.28 19.56 5.31
CA GLU A 25 0.19 20.59 6.22
C GLU A 25 1.71 20.60 6.37
N VAL A 26 2.33 19.42 6.31
CA VAL A 26 3.80 19.31 6.24
C VAL A 26 4.32 20.09 5.03
N LEU A 27 3.76 19.85 3.84
CA LEU A 27 4.18 20.53 2.61
C LEU A 27 3.91 22.04 2.65
N ASP A 28 2.76 22.47 3.18
CA ASP A 28 2.42 23.88 3.30
C ASP A 28 3.42 24.64 4.21
N ARG A 29 3.84 24.02 5.32
CA ARG A 29 4.85 24.58 6.20
C ARG A 29 6.25 24.58 5.56
N LEU A 30 6.61 23.52 4.83
CA LEU A 30 7.90 23.45 4.11
C LEU A 30 8.00 24.51 3.02
N ARG A 31 6.91 24.83 2.28
CA ARG A 31 6.88 25.88 1.27
C ARG A 31 7.18 27.29 1.83
N GLY A 32 6.92 27.49 3.11
CA GLY A 32 7.25 28.75 3.80
C GLY A 32 8.73 28.93 4.14
N LEU A 33 9.56 27.91 3.90
CA LEU A 33 11.01 27.95 4.16
C LEU A 33 11.78 28.28 2.88
N PRO A 34 12.92 29.01 2.98
CA PRO A 34 13.81 29.23 1.84
C PRO A 34 14.28 27.89 1.27
N VAL A 35 14.29 27.76 -0.07
CA VAL A 35 14.69 26.52 -0.75
C VAL A 35 16.12 26.11 -0.36
N GLU A 36 17.02 27.07 -0.27
CA GLU A 36 18.42 26.88 0.16
C GLU A 36 18.51 26.32 1.60
N ALA A 37 17.54 26.66 2.44
CA ALA A 37 17.46 26.10 3.79
C ALA A 37 17.01 24.65 3.80
N LEU A 38 16.23 24.20 2.81
CA LEU A 38 15.74 22.82 2.66
C LEU A 38 16.79 21.95 1.97
N GLU A 39 17.39 22.41 0.88
CA GLU A 39 18.40 21.67 0.11
C GLU A 39 19.66 21.36 0.92
N GLY A 40 20.04 22.24 1.82
CA GLY A 40 21.17 22.05 2.73
C GLY A 40 20.87 21.11 3.91
N ARG A 41 19.63 20.67 4.13
CA ARG A 41 19.21 19.92 5.33
C ARG A 41 18.52 18.62 4.96
N THR A 42 19.29 17.58 4.98
CA THR A 42 18.88 16.22 4.61
C THR A 42 17.57 15.77 5.27
N ALA A 43 17.35 16.12 6.53
CA ALA A 43 16.15 15.73 7.28
C ALA A 43 14.86 16.38 6.76
N PHE A 44 14.91 17.66 6.33
CA PHE A 44 13.77 18.35 5.72
C PHE A 44 13.50 17.82 4.31
N ALA A 45 14.57 17.59 3.52
CA ALA A 45 14.44 17.01 2.19
C ALA A 45 13.81 15.62 2.22
N LEU A 46 14.19 14.77 3.18
CA LEU A 46 13.56 13.46 3.39
C LEU A 46 12.07 13.58 3.74
N LEU A 47 11.72 14.53 4.60
CA LEU A 47 10.33 14.72 5.00
C LEU A 47 9.48 15.26 3.85
N ALA A 48 10.06 16.15 3.02
CA ALA A 48 9.42 16.62 1.78
C ALA A 48 9.21 15.44 0.81
N ALA A 49 10.22 14.60 0.62
CA ALA A 49 10.12 13.40 -0.22
C ALA A 49 8.99 12.46 0.23
N GLU A 50 8.90 12.21 1.54
CA GLU A 50 7.84 11.39 2.13
C GLU A 50 6.47 12.02 1.89
N ALA A 51 6.31 13.30 2.22
CA ALA A 51 5.03 13.99 2.12
C ALA A 51 4.52 14.07 0.67
N HIS A 52 5.37 14.41 -0.30
CA HIS A 52 5.02 14.39 -1.73
C HIS A 52 4.66 12.98 -2.20
N GLY A 53 5.45 11.96 -1.84
CA GLY A 53 5.18 10.57 -2.20
C GLY A 53 3.85 10.05 -1.65
N ARG A 54 3.47 10.46 -0.42
CA ARG A 54 2.19 10.11 0.20
C ARG A 54 0.99 10.87 -0.41
N GLN A 55 1.22 12.05 -0.98
CA GLN A 55 0.20 12.83 -1.69
C GLN A 55 0.06 12.42 -3.17
N GLY A 56 0.82 11.45 -3.65
CA GLY A 56 0.79 10.98 -5.03
C GLY A 56 1.61 11.84 -6.00
N ASP A 57 2.32 12.86 -5.51
CA ASP A 57 3.24 13.68 -6.30
C ASP A 57 4.61 12.98 -6.39
N HIS A 58 4.64 11.94 -7.20
CA HIS A 58 5.83 11.09 -7.31
C HIS A 58 7.03 11.82 -7.93
N ALA A 59 6.80 12.84 -8.77
CA ALA A 59 7.87 13.59 -9.41
C ALA A 59 8.63 14.44 -8.39
N GLU A 60 7.92 15.26 -7.61
CA GLU A 60 8.53 16.06 -6.54
C GLU A 60 9.09 15.17 -5.43
N GLY A 61 8.38 14.10 -5.05
CA GLY A 61 8.88 13.14 -4.08
C GLY A 61 10.24 12.55 -4.48
N ARG A 62 10.41 12.18 -5.75
CA ARG A 62 11.68 11.68 -6.32
C ARG A 62 12.77 12.74 -6.27
N ARG A 63 12.45 13.96 -6.67
CA ARG A 63 13.41 15.10 -6.65
C ARG A 63 13.95 15.36 -5.24
N TRP A 64 13.06 15.43 -4.24
CA TRP A 64 13.46 15.66 -2.86
C TRP A 64 14.25 14.50 -2.27
N ALA A 65 13.90 13.25 -2.61
CA ALA A 65 14.66 12.08 -2.18
C ALA A 65 16.08 12.06 -2.79
N GLU A 66 16.23 12.50 -4.04
CA GLU A 66 17.55 12.64 -4.69
C GLU A 66 18.39 13.72 -4.02
N LEU A 67 17.82 14.89 -3.75
CA LEU A 67 18.51 15.97 -3.02
C LEU A 67 18.98 15.48 -1.63
N ALA A 68 18.14 14.76 -0.92
CA ALA A 68 18.49 14.19 0.38
C ALA A 68 19.62 13.15 0.25
N LEU A 69 19.58 12.30 -0.78
CA LEU A 69 20.61 11.28 -1.04
C LEU A 69 21.97 11.90 -1.33
N VAL A 70 22.02 12.87 -2.26
CA VAL A 70 23.25 13.57 -2.63
C VAL A 70 23.86 14.28 -1.41
N ALA A 71 23.04 15.00 -0.64
CA ALA A 71 23.50 15.73 0.53
C ALA A 71 23.96 14.77 1.65
N ALA A 72 23.26 13.65 1.86
CA ALA A 72 23.65 12.64 2.86
C ALA A 72 24.99 11.98 2.51
N ARG A 73 25.19 11.62 1.24
CA ARG A 73 26.47 11.07 0.75
C ARG A 73 27.64 12.05 0.95
N ALA A 74 27.44 13.32 0.57
CA ALA A 74 28.46 14.33 0.74
C ALA A 74 28.88 14.55 2.21
N ARG A 75 28.00 14.26 3.16
CA ARG A 75 28.24 14.43 4.60
C ARG A 75 28.57 13.14 5.33
N GLY A 76 28.54 11.99 4.65
CA GLY A 76 28.69 10.67 5.28
C GLY A 76 27.57 10.30 6.23
N GLU A 77 26.37 10.86 6.08
CA GLU A 77 25.19 10.60 6.90
C GLU A 77 24.52 9.28 6.50
N ARG A 78 25.15 8.15 6.80
CA ARG A 78 24.68 6.81 6.42
C ARG A 78 23.21 6.52 6.77
N PRO A 79 22.68 6.86 7.96
CA PRO A 79 21.26 6.64 8.27
C PRO A 79 20.31 7.44 7.36
N THR A 80 20.70 8.64 6.97
CA THR A 80 19.91 9.50 6.06
C THR A 80 20.00 8.99 4.63
N GLU A 81 21.18 8.59 4.17
CA GLU A 81 21.39 7.93 2.88
C GLU A 81 20.49 6.71 2.73
N LEU A 82 20.49 5.83 3.73
CA LEU A 82 19.64 4.63 3.77
C LEU A 82 18.14 4.97 3.64
N ARG A 83 17.67 5.97 4.38
CA ARG A 83 16.28 6.42 4.29
C ARG A 83 15.96 7.01 2.92
N ALA A 84 16.85 7.78 2.33
CA ALA A 84 16.66 8.36 1.01
C ALA A 84 16.54 7.28 -0.08
N LEU A 85 17.42 6.28 -0.08
CA LEU A 85 17.35 5.12 -0.98
C LEU A 85 16.04 4.37 -0.83
N ASN A 86 15.61 4.10 0.41
CA ASN A 86 14.34 3.43 0.66
C ASN A 86 13.12 4.24 0.16
N TYR A 87 13.13 5.57 0.30
CA TYR A 87 12.08 6.43 -0.25
C TYR A 87 12.08 6.44 -1.77
N GLN A 88 13.25 6.49 -2.42
CA GLN A 88 13.35 6.39 -3.88
C GLN A 88 12.76 5.07 -4.37
N GLY A 89 13.11 3.95 -3.74
CA GLY A 89 12.53 2.64 -4.06
C GLY A 89 11.01 2.62 -3.91
N ALA A 90 10.49 3.18 -2.81
CA ALA A 90 9.04 3.23 -2.58
C ALA A 90 8.29 4.14 -3.57
N ILE A 91 8.89 5.23 -4.01
CA ILE A 91 8.32 6.14 -5.02
C ILE A 91 8.35 5.47 -6.39
N ALA A 92 9.47 4.83 -6.76
CA ALA A 92 9.62 4.10 -8.00
C ALA A 92 8.58 2.96 -8.10
N LEU A 93 8.42 2.18 -7.02
CA LEU A 93 7.44 1.09 -6.97
C LEU A 93 6.01 1.61 -7.17
N ARG A 94 5.63 2.69 -6.50
CA ARG A 94 4.30 3.31 -6.68
C ARG A 94 4.11 3.93 -8.06
N GLY A 95 5.18 4.40 -8.68
CA GLY A 95 5.18 4.90 -10.05
C GLY A 95 5.17 3.79 -11.12
N GLY A 96 5.24 2.52 -10.71
CA GLY A 96 5.28 1.36 -11.62
C GLY A 96 6.67 1.06 -12.19
N ASP A 97 7.71 1.78 -11.77
CA ASP A 97 9.10 1.51 -12.17
C ASP A 97 9.71 0.44 -11.24
N VAL A 98 9.36 -0.81 -11.55
CA VAL A 98 9.72 -1.97 -10.72
C VAL A 98 11.23 -2.21 -10.71
N ASP A 99 11.90 -1.95 -11.83
CA ASP A 99 13.35 -2.19 -11.96
C ASP A 99 14.15 -1.15 -11.17
N GLU A 100 13.80 0.14 -11.25
CA GLU A 100 14.39 1.17 -10.39
C GLU A 100 14.11 0.87 -8.91
N ALA A 101 12.90 0.45 -8.56
CA ALA A 101 12.55 0.11 -7.19
C ALA A 101 13.42 -0.99 -6.63
N GLU A 102 13.63 -2.07 -7.40
CA GLU A 102 14.50 -3.18 -7.01
C GLU A 102 15.92 -2.73 -6.77
N GLN A 103 16.49 -1.94 -7.68
CA GLN A 103 17.83 -1.41 -7.54
C GLN A 103 17.96 -0.57 -6.25
N ARG A 104 17.04 0.38 -6.02
CA ARG A 104 17.08 1.26 -4.84
C ARG A 104 16.92 0.50 -3.52
N PHE A 105 16.03 -0.50 -3.47
CA PHE A 105 15.90 -1.34 -2.28
C PHE A 105 17.10 -2.26 -2.09
N GLY A 106 17.75 -2.73 -3.16
CA GLY A 106 19.00 -3.47 -3.11
C GLY A 106 20.13 -2.64 -2.52
N ASP A 107 20.35 -1.43 -3.06
CA ASP A 107 21.37 -0.48 -2.55
C ASP A 107 21.10 -0.15 -1.06
N ALA A 108 19.83 0.08 -0.71
CA ALA A 108 19.43 0.32 0.67
C ALA A 108 19.67 -0.88 1.59
N LEU A 109 19.44 -2.10 1.11
CA LEU A 109 19.66 -3.33 1.87
C LEU A 109 21.15 -3.54 2.17
N ASP A 110 22.01 -3.30 1.18
CA ASP A 110 23.46 -3.45 1.37
C ASP A 110 23.98 -2.42 2.37
N LEU A 111 23.54 -1.17 2.27
CA LEU A 111 23.89 -0.14 3.25
C LEU A 111 23.34 -0.47 4.65
N ALA A 112 22.10 -1.02 4.74
CA ALA A 112 21.51 -1.44 6.01
C ALA A 112 22.30 -2.58 6.68
N ARG A 113 22.89 -3.46 5.88
CA ARG A 113 23.80 -4.53 6.37
C ARG A 113 25.09 -3.94 6.90
N GLU A 114 25.72 -3.00 6.16
CA GLU A 114 26.94 -2.32 6.59
C GLU A 114 26.77 -1.63 7.95
N VAL A 115 25.65 -0.88 8.12
CA VAL A 115 25.40 -0.14 9.37
C VAL A 115 24.69 -0.99 10.45
N ARG A 116 24.39 -2.25 10.17
CA ARG A 116 23.69 -3.19 11.06
C ARG A 116 22.32 -2.71 11.53
N ASP A 117 21.60 -2.00 10.66
CA ASP A 117 20.21 -1.58 10.91
C ASP A 117 19.23 -2.70 10.51
N HIS A 118 18.87 -3.57 11.46
CA HIS A 118 17.94 -4.67 11.23
C HIS A 118 16.54 -4.21 10.83
N ALA A 119 16.09 -3.05 11.31
CA ALA A 119 14.78 -2.49 10.93
C ALA A 119 14.76 -2.09 9.46
N ALA A 120 15.82 -1.47 8.98
CA ALA A 120 15.94 -1.11 7.57
C ALA A 120 16.13 -2.33 6.68
N GLN A 121 16.96 -3.31 7.10
CA GLN A 121 17.10 -4.59 6.39
C GLN A 121 15.75 -5.26 6.18
N ALA A 122 14.94 -5.34 7.24
CA ALA A 122 13.62 -5.94 7.19
C ALA A 122 12.68 -5.23 6.20
N ARG A 123 12.64 -3.88 6.23
CA ARG A 123 11.83 -3.09 5.28
C ARG A 123 12.26 -3.30 3.83
N CYS A 124 13.57 -3.28 3.55
CA CYS A 124 14.09 -3.52 2.21
C CYS A 124 13.75 -4.92 1.71
N LEU A 125 13.98 -5.95 2.53
CA LEU A 125 13.65 -7.34 2.20
C LEU A 125 12.15 -7.54 1.96
N ASN A 126 11.29 -6.94 2.78
CA ASN A 126 9.83 -6.98 2.56
C ASN A 126 9.45 -6.34 1.21
N ASN A 127 10.02 -5.19 0.87
CA ASN A 127 9.75 -4.53 -0.41
C ASN A 127 10.29 -5.31 -1.60
N LEU A 128 11.48 -5.92 -1.50
CA LEU A 128 12.01 -6.82 -2.52
C LEU A 128 11.11 -8.05 -2.70
N GLY A 129 10.54 -8.58 -1.62
CA GLY A 129 9.53 -9.63 -1.67
C GLY A 129 8.27 -9.21 -2.43
N ILE A 130 7.79 -7.99 -2.22
CA ILE A 130 6.65 -7.43 -2.98
C ILE A 130 7.02 -7.35 -4.48
N ILE A 131 8.20 -6.88 -4.82
CA ILE A 131 8.68 -6.80 -6.20
C ILE A 131 8.73 -8.19 -6.85
N ALA A 132 9.28 -9.18 -6.17
CA ALA A 132 9.32 -10.56 -6.66
C ALA A 132 7.90 -11.11 -6.89
N SER A 133 6.96 -10.84 -5.97
CA SER A 133 5.54 -11.21 -6.13
C SER A 133 4.90 -10.55 -7.35
N LEU A 134 5.13 -9.25 -7.57
CA LEU A 134 4.63 -8.53 -8.75
C LEU A 134 5.17 -9.10 -10.08
N ARG A 135 6.37 -9.67 -10.07
CA ARG A 135 6.96 -10.37 -11.22
C ARG A 135 6.47 -11.82 -11.36
N GLY A 136 5.68 -12.31 -10.41
CA GLY A 136 5.20 -13.69 -10.39
C GLY A 136 6.22 -14.70 -9.86
N ASP A 137 7.35 -14.25 -9.32
CA ASP A 137 8.36 -15.08 -8.67
C ASP A 137 8.02 -15.27 -7.19
N ALA A 138 7.07 -16.16 -6.94
CA ALA A 138 6.57 -16.42 -5.60
C ALA A 138 7.61 -17.11 -4.69
N GLU A 139 8.60 -17.80 -5.25
CA GLU A 139 9.66 -18.45 -4.47
C GLU A 139 10.61 -17.41 -3.88
N THR A 140 11.13 -16.52 -4.72
CA THR A 140 11.95 -15.39 -4.27
C THR A 140 11.18 -14.46 -3.34
N ALA A 141 9.89 -14.23 -3.59
CA ALA A 141 9.04 -13.42 -2.71
C ALA A 141 8.98 -14.02 -1.29
N LEU A 142 8.63 -15.31 -1.18
CA LEU A 142 8.53 -15.99 0.11
C LEU A 142 9.87 -16.05 0.85
N ALA A 143 10.97 -16.30 0.14
CA ALA A 143 12.32 -16.28 0.73
C ALA A 143 12.66 -14.89 1.29
N SER A 144 12.38 -13.83 0.52
CA SER A 144 12.60 -12.45 0.95
C SER A 144 11.76 -12.08 2.19
N TYR A 145 10.49 -12.49 2.22
CA TYR A 145 9.62 -12.27 3.39
C TYR A 145 10.10 -13.04 4.63
N GLN A 146 10.61 -14.26 4.48
CA GLN A 146 11.18 -15.01 5.61
C GLN A 146 12.40 -14.30 6.21
N LEU A 147 13.29 -13.78 5.37
CA LEU A 147 14.42 -12.97 5.81
C LEU A 147 13.96 -11.65 6.45
N ALA A 148 12.92 -11.01 5.92
CA ALA A 148 12.32 -9.81 6.50
C ALA A 148 11.76 -10.09 7.90
N LEU A 149 11.03 -11.20 8.09
CA LEU A 149 10.51 -11.60 9.41
C LEU A 149 11.63 -11.79 10.42
N ALA A 150 12.71 -12.47 10.05
CA ALA A 150 13.86 -12.66 10.95
C ALA A 150 14.49 -11.32 11.36
N ALA A 151 14.65 -10.39 10.40
CA ALA A 151 15.21 -9.06 10.68
C ALA A 151 14.25 -8.19 11.50
N TYR A 152 12.92 -8.22 11.26
CA TYR A 152 11.92 -7.55 12.09
C TYR A 152 11.89 -8.09 13.52
N GLN A 153 12.03 -9.41 13.69
CA GLN A 153 12.12 -10.04 15.00
C GLN A 153 13.35 -9.55 15.78
N GLN A 154 14.52 -9.45 15.11
CA GLN A 154 15.73 -8.90 15.73
C GLN A 154 15.57 -7.42 16.10
N ALA A 155 14.83 -6.67 15.31
CA ALA A 155 14.54 -5.25 15.57
C ALA A 155 13.41 -5.03 16.59
N GLY A 156 12.67 -6.07 17.00
CA GLY A 156 11.50 -5.95 17.88
C GLY A 156 10.30 -5.25 17.25
N LEU A 157 10.20 -5.22 15.92
CA LEU A 157 9.18 -4.48 15.18
C LEU A 157 7.98 -5.35 14.80
N VAL A 158 7.06 -5.54 15.75
CA VAL A 158 5.87 -6.39 15.61
C VAL A 158 4.97 -5.94 14.45
N ARG A 159 4.81 -4.63 14.24
CA ARG A 159 4.03 -4.08 13.12
C ARG A 159 4.56 -4.58 11.76
N GLY A 160 5.87 -4.49 11.54
CA GLY A 160 6.50 -4.95 10.29
C GLY A 160 6.33 -6.46 10.06
N MET A 161 6.34 -7.25 11.15
CA MET A 161 6.05 -8.68 11.07
C MET A 161 4.60 -8.92 10.62
N ALA A 162 3.63 -8.15 11.11
CA ALA A 162 2.22 -8.27 10.70
C ALA A 162 2.04 -7.93 9.22
N GLU A 163 2.64 -6.83 8.74
CA GLU A 163 2.63 -6.43 7.32
C GLU A 163 3.25 -7.54 6.44
N THR A 164 4.37 -8.11 6.86
CA THR A 164 5.04 -9.19 6.12
C THR A 164 4.20 -10.46 6.07
N HIS A 165 3.54 -10.84 7.16
CA HIS A 165 2.63 -11.99 7.17
C HIS A 165 1.40 -11.76 6.26
N HIS A 166 0.89 -10.52 6.19
CA HIS A 166 -0.16 -10.16 5.21
C HIS A 166 0.33 -10.40 3.77
N ASN A 167 1.54 -9.95 3.42
CA ASN A 167 2.13 -10.16 2.10
C ASN A 167 2.38 -11.64 1.78
N ILE A 168 2.81 -12.43 2.76
CA ILE A 168 2.93 -13.90 2.64
C ILE A 168 1.56 -14.52 2.34
N GLY A 169 0.51 -14.06 3.00
CA GLY A 169 -0.86 -14.50 2.75
C GLY A 169 -1.29 -14.25 1.32
N ILE A 170 -0.99 -13.06 0.77
CA ILE A 170 -1.24 -12.72 -0.63
C ILE A 170 -0.49 -13.68 -1.56
N SER A 171 0.81 -13.91 -1.33
CA SER A 171 1.63 -14.79 -2.17
C SER A 171 1.10 -16.23 -2.19
N TRP A 172 0.67 -16.78 -1.05
CA TRP A 172 0.06 -18.09 -1.00
C TRP A 172 -1.32 -18.16 -1.66
N ARG A 173 -2.14 -17.09 -1.52
CA ARG A 173 -3.43 -16.95 -2.18
C ARG A 173 -3.28 -16.97 -3.72
N GLU A 174 -2.32 -16.26 -4.25
CA GLU A 174 -2.02 -16.24 -5.70
C GLU A 174 -1.62 -17.62 -6.22
N ARG A 175 -0.95 -18.43 -5.40
CA ARG A 175 -0.63 -19.83 -5.69
C ARG A 175 -1.81 -20.79 -5.44
N ARG A 176 -2.96 -20.28 -5.02
CA ARG A 176 -4.16 -21.05 -4.64
C ARG A 176 -3.94 -22.02 -3.47
N ASP A 177 -2.87 -21.84 -2.67
CA ASP A 177 -2.68 -22.56 -1.41
C ASP A 177 -3.39 -21.79 -0.29
N TYR A 178 -4.72 -21.93 -0.27
CA TYR A 178 -5.58 -21.18 0.64
C TYR A 178 -5.36 -21.56 2.12
N MET A 179 -4.90 -22.78 2.39
CA MET A 179 -4.58 -23.18 3.76
C MET A 179 -3.38 -22.43 4.32
N ARG A 180 -2.28 -22.32 3.56
CA ARG A 180 -1.12 -21.52 3.96
C ARG A 180 -1.44 -20.03 3.96
N ALA A 181 -2.28 -19.57 3.03
CA ALA A 181 -2.74 -18.19 3.00
C ALA A 181 -3.52 -17.83 4.29
N LEU A 182 -4.45 -18.67 4.74
CA LEU A 182 -5.18 -18.49 5.99
C LEU A 182 -4.25 -18.47 7.22
N GLN A 183 -3.30 -19.40 7.28
CA GLN A 183 -2.31 -19.42 8.37
C GLN A 183 -1.51 -18.11 8.45
N ALA A 184 -1.06 -17.60 7.31
CA ALA A 184 -0.35 -16.33 7.25
C ALA A 184 -1.26 -15.13 7.63
N ALA A 185 -2.50 -15.10 7.13
CA ALA A 185 -3.47 -14.06 7.47
C ALA A 185 -3.83 -14.07 8.97
N GLU A 186 -3.94 -15.24 9.60
CA GLU A 186 -4.14 -15.34 11.04
C GLU A 186 -2.96 -14.76 11.84
N GLN A 187 -1.72 -15.02 11.41
CA GLN A 187 -0.54 -14.39 12.01
C GLN A 187 -0.58 -12.89 11.85
N ALA A 188 -0.95 -12.38 10.67
CA ALA A 188 -1.07 -10.95 10.40
C ALA A 188 -2.08 -10.29 11.35
N VAL A 189 -3.28 -10.85 11.52
CA VAL A 189 -4.32 -10.35 12.45
C VAL A 189 -3.79 -10.34 13.88
N ARG A 190 -3.19 -11.42 14.33
CA ARG A 190 -2.67 -11.54 15.70
C ARG A 190 -1.59 -10.51 15.99
N LEU A 191 -0.61 -10.39 15.10
CA LEU A 191 0.50 -9.45 15.27
C LEU A 191 0.06 -7.99 15.12
N ALA A 192 -0.87 -7.67 14.21
CA ALA A 192 -1.45 -6.34 14.10
C ALA A 192 -2.18 -5.92 15.38
N THR A 193 -2.91 -6.86 15.99
CA THR A 193 -3.59 -6.64 17.29
C THR A 193 -2.57 -6.41 18.41
N VAL A 194 -1.48 -7.18 18.48
CA VAL A 194 -0.41 -6.99 19.45
C VAL A 194 0.29 -5.65 19.24
N ALA A 195 0.46 -5.21 18.00
CA ALA A 195 1.05 -3.91 17.67
C ALA A 195 0.12 -2.73 18.03
N GLY A 196 -1.16 -2.96 18.32
CA GLY A 196 -2.14 -1.92 18.59
C GLY A 196 -2.47 -1.04 17.38
N ASP A 197 -2.17 -1.50 16.16
CA ASP A 197 -2.41 -0.76 14.93
C ASP A 197 -3.75 -1.16 14.31
N GLU A 198 -4.80 -0.41 14.62
CA GLU A 198 -6.15 -0.67 14.14
C GLU A 198 -6.29 -0.60 12.61
N SER A 199 -5.50 0.22 11.94
CA SER A 199 -5.50 0.27 10.47
C SER A 199 -4.95 -1.02 9.87
N LEU A 200 -3.90 -1.56 10.47
CA LEU A 200 -3.31 -2.84 10.07
C LEU A 200 -4.19 -4.03 10.47
N VAL A 201 -4.88 -3.95 11.62
CA VAL A 201 -5.90 -4.94 12.01
C VAL A 201 -7.00 -5.00 10.95
N GLY A 202 -7.52 -3.85 10.52
CA GLY A 202 -8.50 -3.78 9.44
C GLY A 202 -7.99 -4.40 8.14
N LEU A 203 -6.77 -4.09 7.73
CA LEU A 203 -6.14 -4.66 6.54
C LEU A 203 -6.00 -6.19 6.64
N ALA A 204 -5.54 -6.70 7.78
CA ALA A 204 -5.35 -8.13 7.99
C ALA A 204 -6.68 -8.90 7.98
N PHE A 205 -7.75 -8.35 8.59
CA PHE A 205 -9.09 -8.91 8.50
C PHE A 205 -9.63 -8.90 7.07
N THR A 206 -9.41 -7.80 6.32
CA THR A 206 -9.82 -7.70 4.91
C THR A 206 -9.15 -8.78 4.05
N GLY A 207 -7.83 -8.97 4.20
CA GLY A 207 -7.09 -10.01 3.48
C GLY A 207 -7.56 -11.42 3.83
N ARG A 208 -7.88 -11.70 5.11
CA ARG A 208 -8.39 -13.00 5.54
C ARG A 208 -9.81 -13.27 5.01
N ALA A 209 -10.66 -12.24 5.01
CA ALA A 209 -12.01 -12.33 4.43
C ALA A 209 -11.97 -12.65 2.94
N GLU A 210 -11.03 -12.07 2.19
CA GLU A 210 -10.86 -12.37 0.77
C GLU A 210 -10.50 -13.85 0.54
N ILE A 211 -9.69 -14.44 1.41
CA ILE A 211 -9.37 -15.87 1.33
C ILE A 211 -10.61 -16.73 1.65
N HIS A 212 -11.41 -16.35 2.67
CA HIS A 212 -12.66 -17.03 2.96
C HIS A 212 -13.64 -17.01 1.79
N LEU A 213 -13.77 -15.89 1.08
CA LEU A 213 -14.56 -15.81 -0.16
C LEU A 213 -14.06 -16.76 -1.25
N LEU A 214 -12.73 -16.89 -1.40
CA LEU A 214 -12.13 -17.77 -2.42
C LEU A 214 -12.33 -19.26 -2.13
N ILE A 215 -12.53 -19.66 -0.88
CA ILE A 215 -12.86 -21.03 -0.49
C ILE A 215 -14.37 -21.28 -0.33
N GLY A 216 -15.21 -20.26 -0.59
CA GLY A 216 -16.67 -20.36 -0.51
C GLY A 216 -17.25 -20.24 0.90
N ASP A 217 -16.49 -19.71 1.86
CA ASP A 217 -16.94 -19.48 3.23
C ASP A 217 -17.43 -18.03 3.41
N ASP A 218 -18.59 -17.75 2.79
CA ASP A 218 -19.17 -16.42 2.74
C ASP A 218 -19.59 -15.90 4.12
N ASP A 219 -19.92 -16.78 5.06
CA ASP A 219 -20.34 -16.39 6.40
C ASP A 219 -19.16 -15.92 7.24
N LEU A 220 -18.03 -16.62 7.21
CA LEU A 220 -16.81 -16.15 7.85
C LEU A 220 -16.28 -14.89 7.18
N ALA A 221 -16.32 -14.82 5.85
CA ALA A 221 -15.93 -13.58 5.13
C ALA A 221 -16.75 -12.38 5.61
N ALA A 222 -18.07 -12.51 5.76
CA ALA A 222 -18.92 -11.43 6.24
C ALA A 222 -18.53 -10.96 7.64
N VAL A 223 -18.27 -11.89 8.56
CA VAL A 223 -17.85 -11.57 9.94
C VAL A 223 -16.51 -10.84 9.95
N GLU A 224 -15.55 -11.29 9.15
CA GLU A 224 -14.24 -10.66 9.07
C GLU A 224 -14.31 -9.25 8.47
N LEU A 225 -15.16 -9.02 7.46
CA LEU A 225 -15.35 -7.70 6.87
C LEU A 225 -16.00 -6.71 7.83
N GLU A 226 -16.92 -7.15 8.68
CA GLU A 226 -17.47 -6.29 9.75
C GLU A 226 -16.40 -5.94 10.78
N ARG A 227 -15.52 -6.88 11.14
CA ARG A 227 -14.36 -6.61 12.01
C ARG A 227 -13.41 -5.61 11.38
N ALA A 228 -13.11 -5.75 10.08
CA ALA A 228 -12.27 -4.82 9.33
C ALA A 228 -12.86 -3.41 9.32
N ALA A 229 -14.15 -3.27 8.97
CA ALA A 229 -14.86 -2.00 8.99
C ALA A 229 -14.86 -1.37 10.39
N GLY A 230 -15.05 -2.18 11.43
CA GLY A 230 -14.98 -1.74 12.83
C GLY A 230 -13.61 -1.19 13.21
N ALA A 231 -12.55 -1.88 12.83
CA ALA A 231 -11.16 -1.45 13.07
C ALA A 231 -10.88 -0.10 12.39
N TYR A 232 -11.22 0.04 11.11
CA TYR A 232 -11.05 1.30 10.36
C TYR A 232 -11.85 2.46 10.95
N ARG A 233 -13.09 2.22 11.40
CA ARG A 233 -13.92 3.25 12.05
C ARG A 233 -13.32 3.76 13.37
N ARG A 234 -12.69 2.89 14.19
CA ARG A 234 -12.07 3.28 15.46
C ARG A 234 -10.96 4.32 15.30
N VAL A 235 -10.27 4.31 14.16
CA VAL A 235 -9.16 5.24 13.86
C VAL A 235 -9.48 6.23 12.74
N ASN A 236 -10.74 6.34 12.33
CA ASN A 236 -11.19 7.20 11.23
C ASN A 236 -10.40 6.96 9.93
N PHE A 237 -9.98 5.72 9.67
CA PHE A 237 -9.21 5.36 8.48
C PHE A 237 -10.14 5.00 7.32
N ALA A 238 -10.67 6.01 6.67
CA ALA A 238 -11.62 5.82 5.55
C ALA A 238 -10.98 5.16 4.32
N ALA A 239 -9.65 5.18 4.18
CA ALA A 239 -8.95 4.66 3.00
C ALA A 239 -9.11 3.14 2.80
N GLY A 240 -9.34 2.37 3.86
CA GLY A 240 -9.56 0.92 3.77
C GLY A 240 -11.00 0.51 3.43
N LEU A 241 -11.97 1.42 3.55
CA LEU A 241 -13.39 1.08 3.38
C LEU A 241 -13.81 0.70 1.95
N PRO A 242 -13.30 1.29 0.87
CA PRO A 242 -13.67 0.87 -0.49
C PRO A 242 -13.42 -0.62 -0.73
N GLU A 243 -12.31 -1.15 -0.25
CA GLU A 243 -11.98 -2.56 -0.38
C GLU A 243 -12.92 -3.45 0.46
N VAL A 244 -13.22 -3.05 1.70
CA VAL A 244 -14.20 -3.75 2.54
C VAL A 244 -15.57 -3.81 1.86
N TRP A 245 -16.07 -2.69 1.35
CA TRP A 245 -17.38 -2.65 0.67
C TRP A 245 -17.38 -3.44 -0.63
N ARG A 246 -16.27 -3.46 -1.37
CA ARG A 246 -16.10 -4.30 -2.56
C ARG A 246 -16.25 -5.79 -2.21
N LEU A 247 -15.60 -6.25 -1.14
CA LEU A 247 -15.70 -7.63 -0.70
C LEU A 247 -17.06 -7.96 -0.06
N GLN A 248 -17.67 -7.03 0.69
CA GLN A 248 -19.05 -7.18 1.16
C GLN A 248 -20.04 -7.31 0.00
N ALA A 249 -19.82 -6.61 -1.11
CA ALA A 249 -20.60 -6.78 -2.32
C ALA A 249 -20.42 -8.17 -2.95
N ALA A 250 -19.23 -8.76 -2.86
CA ALA A 250 -19.02 -10.14 -3.29
C ALA A 250 -19.80 -11.13 -2.41
N VAL A 251 -19.82 -10.94 -1.07
CA VAL A 251 -20.68 -11.71 -0.15
C VAL A 251 -22.17 -11.54 -0.50
N ALA A 252 -22.63 -10.31 -0.70
CA ALA A 252 -24.03 -10.04 -1.06
C ALA A 252 -24.42 -10.76 -2.35
N ARG A 253 -23.53 -10.74 -3.35
CA ARG A 253 -23.74 -11.44 -4.63
C ARG A 253 -23.80 -12.96 -4.44
N ALA A 254 -22.94 -13.55 -3.62
CA ALA A 254 -22.95 -14.97 -3.29
C ALA A 254 -24.29 -15.39 -2.63
N ARG A 255 -24.85 -14.48 -1.82
CA ARG A 255 -26.17 -14.65 -1.19
C ARG A 255 -27.36 -14.24 -2.10
N SER A 256 -27.14 -14.02 -3.39
CA SER A 256 -28.15 -13.58 -4.37
C SER A 256 -28.79 -12.20 -4.09
N ASP A 257 -28.17 -11.37 -3.23
CA ASP A 257 -28.57 -9.98 -3.00
C ASP A 257 -27.84 -9.05 -3.99
N LEU A 258 -28.23 -9.12 -5.26
CA LEU A 258 -27.67 -8.29 -6.31
C LEU A 258 -27.93 -6.78 -6.10
N PRO A 259 -29.13 -6.32 -5.65
CA PRO A 259 -29.32 -4.92 -5.32
C PRO A 259 -28.40 -4.41 -4.20
N GLY A 260 -28.19 -5.20 -3.16
CA GLY A 260 -27.25 -4.89 -2.08
C GLY A 260 -25.81 -4.79 -2.57
N ALA A 261 -25.38 -5.72 -3.42
CA ALA A 261 -24.06 -5.69 -4.03
C ALA A 261 -23.82 -4.43 -4.86
N LEU A 262 -24.79 -4.06 -5.72
CA LEU A 262 -24.70 -2.83 -6.53
C LEU A 262 -24.63 -1.56 -5.69
N ARG A 263 -25.39 -1.49 -4.59
CA ARG A 263 -25.36 -0.36 -3.67
C ARG A 263 -23.96 -0.22 -3.03
N LEU A 264 -23.41 -1.31 -2.52
CA LEU A 264 -22.08 -1.33 -1.89
C LEU A 264 -20.98 -0.93 -2.87
N LEU A 265 -21.01 -1.44 -4.11
CA LEU A 265 -20.03 -1.11 -5.13
C LEU A 265 -20.09 0.36 -5.55
N ARG A 266 -21.28 0.95 -5.64
CA ARG A 266 -21.44 2.39 -5.93
C ARG A 266 -20.87 3.24 -4.79
N GLN A 267 -21.16 2.90 -3.54
CA GLN A 267 -20.58 3.58 -2.37
C GLN A 267 -19.05 3.47 -2.35
N ALA A 268 -18.51 2.28 -2.65
CA ALA A 268 -17.08 2.07 -2.74
C ALA A 268 -16.43 2.92 -3.85
N ALA A 269 -17.05 3.00 -5.03
CA ALA A 269 -16.55 3.81 -6.14
C ALA A 269 -16.56 5.31 -5.83
N GLU A 270 -17.63 5.81 -5.19
CA GLU A 270 -17.74 7.19 -4.75
C GLU A 270 -16.61 7.54 -3.77
N LEU A 271 -16.41 6.72 -2.72
CA LEU A 271 -15.37 6.97 -1.72
C LEU A 271 -13.97 6.86 -2.34
N ALA A 272 -13.69 5.85 -3.17
CA ALA A 272 -12.41 5.71 -3.86
C ALA A 272 -12.11 6.91 -4.78
N THR A 273 -13.14 7.47 -5.43
CA THR A 273 -13.02 8.69 -6.23
C THR A 273 -12.68 9.90 -5.36
N MET A 274 -13.37 10.09 -4.24
CA MET A 274 -13.09 11.18 -3.29
C MET A 274 -11.67 11.11 -2.72
N GLN A 275 -11.15 9.91 -2.53
CA GLN A 275 -9.79 9.64 -2.04
C GLN A 275 -8.71 9.72 -3.13
N ALA A 276 -9.10 9.92 -4.39
CA ALA A 276 -8.22 9.85 -5.55
C ALA A 276 -7.41 8.53 -5.64
N SER A 277 -7.98 7.43 -5.11
CA SER A 277 -7.35 6.10 -5.12
C SER A 277 -7.65 5.38 -6.43
N ALA A 278 -6.76 5.54 -7.41
CA ALA A 278 -6.92 4.92 -8.73
C ALA A 278 -6.95 3.38 -8.65
N GLU A 279 -6.17 2.79 -7.76
CA GLU A 279 -6.09 1.33 -7.59
C GLU A 279 -7.40 0.76 -7.04
N SER A 280 -7.90 1.32 -5.93
CA SER A 280 -9.18 0.90 -5.33
C SER A 280 -10.33 1.12 -6.30
N LEU A 281 -10.35 2.27 -7.00
CA LEU A 281 -11.39 2.59 -7.98
C LEU A 281 -11.39 1.60 -9.16
N ALA A 282 -10.21 1.21 -9.66
CA ALA A 282 -10.10 0.23 -10.74
C ALA A 282 -10.70 -1.13 -10.36
N ALA A 283 -10.39 -1.63 -9.16
CA ALA A 283 -10.93 -2.89 -8.67
C ALA A 283 -12.44 -2.83 -8.45
N VAL A 284 -12.94 -1.74 -7.85
CA VAL A 284 -14.37 -1.53 -7.62
C VAL A 284 -15.15 -1.41 -8.94
N GLU A 285 -14.65 -0.65 -9.91
CA GLU A 285 -15.30 -0.48 -11.21
C GLU A 285 -15.34 -1.79 -12.04
N ARG A 286 -14.29 -2.61 -11.94
CA ARG A 286 -14.29 -3.96 -12.50
C ARG A 286 -15.43 -4.80 -11.93
N ASP A 287 -15.55 -4.84 -10.61
CA ASP A 287 -16.55 -5.66 -9.92
C ASP A 287 -17.97 -5.09 -10.09
N LEU A 288 -18.12 -3.76 -10.19
CA LEU A 288 -19.36 -3.08 -10.53
C LEU A 288 -19.82 -3.46 -11.96
N GLY A 289 -18.89 -3.50 -12.92
CA GLY A 289 -19.20 -3.95 -14.27
C GLY A 289 -19.70 -5.40 -14.31
N ALA A 290 -19.12 -6.29 -13.50
CA ALA A 290 -19.59 -7.67 -13.37
C ALA A 290 -21.00 -7.75 -12.73
N ALA A 291 -21.27 -6.97 -11.69
CA ALA A 291 -22.58 -6.94 -11.04
C ALA A 291 -23.68 -6.34 -11.93
N LEU A 292 -23.38 -5.26 -12.67
CA LEU A 292 -24.32 -4.66 -13.65
C LEU A 292 -24.66 -5.63 -14.79
N GLN A 293 -23.69 -6.41 -15.27
CA GLN A 293 -23.92 -7.47 -16.26
C GLN A 293 -24.92 -8.50 -15.75
N LEU A 294 -24.79 -8.94 -14.51
CA LEU A 294 -25.73 -9.87 -13.87
C LEU A 294 -27.11 -9.27 -13.66
N ALA A 295 -27.20 -7.94 -13.49
CA ALA A 295 -28.44 -7.20 -13.37
C ALA A 295 -29.13 -6.93 -14.72
N GLY A 296 -28.51 -7.29 -15.85
CA GLY A 296 -29.01 -7.02 -17.21
C GLY A 296 -28.75 -5.60 -17.70
N ASP A 297 -28.03 -4.78 -16.94
CA ASP A 297 -27.59 -3.45 -17.39
C ASP A 297 -26.26 -3.58 -18.18
N HIS A 298 -26.39 -4.02 -19.42
CA HIS A 298 -25.23 -4.24 -20.31
C HIS A 298 -24.50 -2.93 -20.65
N SER A 299 -25.23 -1.83 -20.78
CA SER A 299 -24.64 -0.50 -21.05
C SER A 299 -23.80 -0.01 -19.87
N GLY A 300 -24.36 -0.07 -18.67
CA GLY A 300 -23.65 0.27 -17.42
C GLY A 300 -22.46 -0.63 -17.18
N ALA A 301 -22.58 -1.93 -17.44
CA ALA A 301 -21.50 -2.90 -17.31
C ALA A 301 -20.31 -2.57 -18.23
N LYS A 302 -20.58 -2.26 -19.51
CA LYS A 302 -19.56 -1.86 -20.49
C LYS A 302 -18.86 -0.56 -20.05
N ALA A 303 -19.63 0.44 -19.61
CA ALA A 303 -19.09 1.71 -19.14
C ALA A 303 -18.17 1.54 -17.90
N ALA A 304 -18.60 0.75 -16.91
CA ALA A 304 -17.80 0.47 -15.71
C ALA A 304 -16.50 -0.28 -16.06
N ARG A 305 -16.57 -1.32 -16.89
CA ARG A 305 -15.39 -2.05 -17.36
C ARG A 305 -14.42 -1.15 -18.12
N GLN A 306 -14.92 -0.21 -18.93
CA GLN A 306 -14.07 0.72 -19.67
C GLN A 306 -13.35 1.70 -18.74
N ARG A 307 -14.01 2.19 -17.67
CA ARG A 307 -13.36 3.01 -16.64
C ARG A 307 -12.27 2.22 -15.91
N ALA A 308 -12.56 0.98 -15.51
CA ALA A 308 -11.59 0.12 -14.87
C ALA A 308 -10.38 -0.15 -15.78
N LEU A 309 -10.60 -0.44 -17.07
CA LEU A 309 -9.53 -0.66 -18.06
C LEU A 309 -8.61 0.55 -18.17
N THR A 310 -9.18 1.75 -18.30
CA THR A 310 -8.41 3.01 -18.36
C THR A 310 -7.56 3.20 -17.11
N LEU A 311 -8.10 2.90 -15.93
CA LEU A 311 -7.37 2.99 -14.66
C LEU A 311 -6.23 1.97 -14.59
N TYR A 312 -6.47 0.70 -14.93
CA TYR A 312 -5.43 -0.33 -14.95
C TYR A 312 -4.30 0.00 -15.93
N GLN A 313 -4.63 0.57 -17.10
CA GLN A 313 -3.62 1.03 -18.07
C GLN A 313 -2.74 2.15 -17.49
N ARG A 314 -3.35 3.14 -16.81
CA ARG A 314 -2.61 4.22 -16.14
C ARG A 314 -1.73 3.72 -14.99
N LEU A 315 -2.18 2.69 -14.29
CA LEU A 315 -1.44 2.05 -13.19
C LEU A 315 -0.35 1.07 -13.68
N GLY A 316 -0.24 0.83 -14.99
CA GLY A 316 0.70 -0.16 -15.51
C GLY A 316 0.34 -1.61 -15.19
N ALA A 317 -0.88 -1.89 -14.73
CA ALA A 317 -1.36 -3.23 -14.36
C ALA A 317 -1.70 -4.06 -15.61
N LYS A 318 -0.67 -4.44 -16.36
CA LYS A 318 -0.77 -5.03 -17.71
C LYS A 318 -1.70 -6.24 -17.76
N LYS A 319 -1.55 -7.19 -16.82
CA LYS A 319 -2.36 -8.41 -16.78
C LYS A 319 -3.84 -8.09 -16.56
N ALA A 320 -4.15 -7.29 -15.54
CA ALA A 320 -5.53 -6.91 -15.24
C ALA A 320 -6.19 -6.14 -16.39
N ALA A 321 -5.41 -5.28 -17.08
CA ALA A 321 -5.88 -4.57 -18.26
C ALA A 321 -6.16 -5.52 -19.44
N GLN A 322 -5.30 -6.50 -19.69
CA GLN A 322 -5.49 -7.50 -20.75
C GLN A 322 -6.70 -8.40 -20.49
N ASP A 323 -6.82 -8.94 -19.27
CA ASP A 323 -7.95 -9.79 -18.86
C ASP A 323 -9.28 -9.05 -19.01
N LEU A 324 -9.32 -7.77 -18.61
CA LEU A 324 -10.53 -6.95 -18.68
C LEU A 324 -10.87 -6.54 -20.13
N ALA A 325 -9.86 -6.26 -20.96
CA ALA A 325 -10.07 -5.97 -22.40
C ALA A 325 -10.69 -7.15 -23.14
N ALA A 326 -10.25 -8.37 -22.85
CA ALA A 326 -10.84 -9.59 -23.41
C ALA A 326 -12.32 -9.72 -23.05
N LEU A 327 -12.68 -9.50 -21.78
CA LEU A 327 -14.07 -9.54 -21.31
C LEU A 327 -14.98 -8.47 -21.96
N ILE A 328 -14.44 -7.31 -22.31
CA ILE A 328 -15.21 -6.25 -23.00
C ILE A 328 -15.53 -6.68 -24.44
N VAL A 329 -14.57 -7.30 -25.12
CA VAL A 329 -14.76 -7.79 -26.51
C VAL A 329 -15.79 -8.92 -26.56
N GLU A 330 -15.71 -9.88 -25.65
CA GLU A 330 -16.66 -11.02 -25.57
C GLU A 330 -18.10 -10.59 -25.24
N SER A 331 -18.27 -9.43 -24.59
CA SER A 331 -19.56 -8.91 -24.15
C SER A 331 -20.18 -7.90 -25.14
N SER A 332 -19.54 -7.63 -26.27
CA SER A 332 -19.97 -6.70 -27.33
C SER A 332 -20.63 -7.43 -28.46
#